data_b159bb82885b62516be9cea4ac270180
#
_entry.id   b159bb82885b62516be9cea4ac270180
#
_cell.length_a   1.000
_cell.length_b   1.000
_cell.length_c   1.000
_cell.angle_alpha   90.00
_cell.angle_beta   90.00
_cell.angle_gamma   90.00
#
_symmetry.space_group_name_H-M   'P 1'
#
loop_
_entity.id
_entity.type
_entity.pdbx_description
1 polymer ?
#
loop_
_entity_poly.entity_id
_entity_poly.type
_entity_poly.pdbx_seq_one_letter_code
_entity_poly.pdbx_strand_id
1 'polypeptide(L)'
;MRVTMTILTGLMMVLTAHSELVTALRPAIREAAAKNGVDPVLMEAIIRHESANATSSAARRKNNLAGIMGRNGQRRYESKEACVEDLAQLLAKYRDKGRVTLVQISRVYCSSHQKWVSRVSSTMSAIRSGKWGQIE
;
A
#
# COMPACT_ATOMS: atom_id res chain seq x y z
N MET A 1 -19.31 17.36 -33.77
CA MET A 1 -19.54 17.43 -32.32
C MET A 1 -19.37 16.13 -31.57
N ARG A 2 -19.33 14.99 -32.24
CA ARG A 2 -19.15 13.67 -31.55
C ARG A 2 -17.71 13.24 -31.34
N VAL A 3 -16.72 13.90 -31.95
CA VAL A 3 -15.30 13.50 -31.90
C VAL A 3 -14.58 14.00 -30.65
N THR A 4 -15.07 15.09 -30.02
CA THR A 4 -14.44 15.66 -28.82
C THR A 4 -14.69 14.90 -27.52
N MET A 5 -15.81 14.12 -27.44
CA MET A 5 -16.11 13.32 -26.24
C MET A 5 -15.28 12.04 -26.14
N THR A 6 -14.83 11.49 -27.28
CA THR A 6 -14.07 10.23 -27.31
C THR A 6 -12.62 10.44 -26.83
N ILE A 7 -12.03 11.62 -27.08
CA ILE A 7 -10.67 11.97 -26.65
C ILE A 7 -10.62 12.20 -25.14
N LEU A 8 -11.66 12.81 -24.57
CA LEU A 8 -11.73 13.07 -23.12
C LEU A 8 -11.87 11.77 -22.32
N THR A 9 -12.62 10.81 -22.85
CA THR A 9 -12.81 9.49 -22.21
C THR A 9 -11.50 8.68 -22.21
N GLY A 10 -10.72 8.78 -23.29
CA GLY A 10 -9.40 8.10 -23.38
C GLY A 10 -8.37 8.67 -22.41
N LEU A 11 -8.34 9.98 -22.20
CA LEU A 11 -7.43 10.63 -21.26
C LEU A 11 -7.79 10.34 -19.81
N MET A 12 -9.08 10.29 -19.47
CA MET A 12 -9.52 9.90 -18.13
C MET A 12 -9.19 8.44 -17.79
N MET A 13 -9.26 7.52 -18.76
CA MET A 13 -8.87 6.12 -18.54
C MET A 13 -7.38 5.94 -18.27
N VAL A 14 -6.51 6.71 -18.91
CA VAL A 14 -5.05 6.64 -18.69
C VAL A 14 -4.67 7.18 -17.30
N LEU A 15 -5.35 8.22 -16.83
CA LEU A 15 -5.12 8.79 -15.47
C LEU A 15 -5.62 7.87 -14.35
N THR A 16 -6.70 7.12 -14.57
CA THR A 16 -7.21 6.13 -13.60
C THR A 16 -6.36 4.87 -13.56
N ALA A 17 -5.72 4.45 -14.66
CA ALA A 17 -4.89 3.25 -14.73
C ALA A 17 -3.72 3.27 -13.74
N HIS A 18 -3.06 4.41 -13.51
CA HIS A 18 -1.94 4.53 -12.55
C HIS A 18 -2.38 4.42 -11.09
N SER A 19 -3.58 4.88 -10.72
CA SER A 19 -4.10 4.76 -9.36
C SER A 19 -4.71 3.38 -9.08
N GLU A 20 -5.00 2.59 -10.11
CA GLU A 20 -5.65 1.29 -9.98
C GLU A 20 -4.72 0.13 -9.61
N LEU A 21 -3.38 0.29 -9.76
CA LEU A 21 -2.42 -0.77 -9.42
C LEU A 21 -2.57 -1.24 -7.96
N VAL A 22 -2.68 -0.31 -7.01
CA VAL A 22 -2.91 -0.66 -5.61
C VAL A 22 -4.36 -1.05 -5.37
N THR A 23 -5.32 -0.37 -5.99
CA THR A 23 -6.74 -0.68 -5.90
C THR A 23 -7.02 -2.12 -6.36
N ALA A 24 -6.37 -2.57 -7.42
CA ALA A 24 -6.47 -3.95 -7.90
C ALA A 24 -5.98 -4.99 -6.88
N LEU A 25 -5.13 -4.58 -5.93
CA LEU A 25 -4.63 -5.43 -4.85
C LEU A 25 -5.55 -5.45 -3.62
N ARG A 26 -6.60 -4.64 -3.58
CA ARG A 26 -7.50 -4.57 -2.42
C ARG A 26 -8.11 -5.89 -2.00
N PRO A 27 -8.54 -6.79 -2.90
CA PRO A 27 -8.99 -8.12 -2.49
C PRO A 27 -7.92 -8.91 -1.74
N ALA A 28 -6.68 -8.91 -2.24
CA ALA A 28 -5.54 -9.56 -1.58
C ALA A 28 -5.19 -8.90 -0.24
N ILE A 29 -5.25 -7.57 -0.16
CA ILE A 29 -5.01 -6.82 1.08
C ILE A 29 -6.06 -7.17 2.13
N ARG A 30 -7.33 -7.21 1.77
CA ARG A 30 -8.43 -7.57 2.69
C ARG A 30 -8.31 -8.99 3.20
N GLU A 31 -8.02 -9.93 2.31
CA GLU A 31 -7.85 -11.34 2.68
C GLU A 31 -6.68 -11.51 3.65
N ALA A 32 -5.52 -10.96 3.33
CA ALA A 32 -4.34 -11.03 4.20
C ALA A 32 -4.57 -10.33 5.55
N ALA A 33 -5.22 -9.17 5.53
CA ALA A 33 -5.57 -8.41 6.73
C ALA A 33 -6.50 -9.21 7.65
N ALA A 34 -7.56 -9.77 7.11
CA ALA A 34 -8.52 -10.57 7.87
C ALA A 34 -7.86 -11.82 8.47
N LYS A 35 -7.06 -12.52 7.69
CA LYS A 35 -6.34 -13.72 8.10
C LYS A 35 -5.34 -13.45 9.23
N ASN A 36 -4.72 -12.30 9.25
CA ASN A 36 -3.70 -11.92 10.23
C ASN A 36 -4.20 -10.98 11.34
N GLY A 37 -5.47 -10.56 11.28
CA GLY A 37 -6.06 -9.65 12.28
C GLY A 37 -5.43 -8.26 12.26
N VAL A 38 -5.14 -7.71 11.10
CA VAL A 38 -4.56 -6.37 10.92
C VAL A 38 -5.50 -5.47 10.12
N ASP A 39 -5.28 -4.15 10.19
CA ASP A 39 -6.11 -3.16 9.52
C ASP A 39 -5.76 -3.08 8.02
N PRO A 40 -6.70 -3.39 7.11
CA PRO A 40 -6.46 -3.30 5.68
C PRO A 40 -6.20 -1.87 5.18
N VAL A 41 -6.76 -0.85 5.82
CA VAL A 41 -6.51 0.56 5.47
C VAL A 41 -5.07 0.93 5.81
N LEU A 42 -4.56 0.49 6.95
CA LEU A 42 -3.15 0.67 7.31
C LEU A 42 -2.23 -0.01 6.30
N MET A 43 -2.54 -1.23 5.91
CA MET A 43 -1.76 -1.97 4.92
C MET A 43 -1.72 -1.23 3.58
N GLU A 44 -2.87 -0.80 3.08
CA GLU A 44 -2.94 -0.05 1.81
C GLU A 44 -2.16 1.26 1.91
N ALA A 45 -2.27 1.99 3.02
CA ALA A 45 -1.56 3.25 3.23
C ALA A 45 -0.04 3.06 3.24
N ILE A 46 0.45 2.02 3.89
CA ILE A 46 1.89 1.67 3.88
C ILE A 46 2.34 1.34 2.45
N ILE A 47 1.60 0.51 1.74
CA ILE A 47 1.90 0.14 0.35
C ILE A 47 1.97 1.40 -0.54
N ARG A 48 0.99 2.27 -0.46
CA ARG A 48 0.97 3.51 -1.26
C ARG A 48 2.16 4.41 -0.96
N HIS A 49 2.48 4.56 0.32
CA HIS A 49 3.60 5.40 0.75
C HIS A 49 4.95 4.81 0.34
N GLU A 50 5.19 3.53 0.63
CA GLU A 50 6.49 2.90 0.41
C GLU A 50 6.79 2.60 -1.06
N SER A 51 5.79 2.40 -1.87
CA SER A 51 5.93 1.99 -3.27
C SER A 51 5.58 3.08 -4.29
N ALA A 52 5.29 4.31 -3.85
CA ALA A 52 4.74 5.36 -4.72
C ALA A 52 3.56 4.83 -5.54
N ASN A 53 2.54 4.30 -4.88
CA ASN A 53 1.36 3.66 -5.49
C ASN A 53 1.72 2.51 -6.45
N ALA A 54 2.68 1.68 -6.05
CA ALA A 54 3.18 0.52 -6.80
C ALA A 54 3.99 0.88 -8.06
N THR A 55 4.50 2.09 -8.16
CA THR A 55 5.29 2.55 -9.33
C THR A 55 6.79 2.57 -9.09
N SER A 56 7.26 2.39 -7.85
CA SER A 56 8.69 2.43 -7.51
C SER A 56 9.47 1.31 -8.20
N SER A 57 10.79 1.49 -8.30
CA SER A 57 11.69 0.47 -8.86
C SER A 57 11.59 -0.86 -8.09
N ALA A 58 11.55 -0.80 -6.76
CA ALA A 58 11.40 -2.00 -5.93
C ALA A 58 10.07 -2.72 -6.17
N ALA A 59 8.97 -1.95 -6.32
CA ALA A 59 7.65 -2.53 -6.63
C ALA A 59 7.64 -3.23 -7.99
N ARG A 60 8.29 -2.63 -8.98
CA ARG A 60 8.31 -3.17 -10.35
C ARG A 60 9.27 -4.33 -10.53
N ARG A 61 10.46 -4.26 -9.93
CA ARG A 61 11.55 -5.22 -10.15
C ARG A 61 11.60 -6.34 -9.14
N LYS A 62 11.12 -6.10 -7.93
CA LYS A 62 11.19 -7.04 -6.80
C LYS A 62 9.82 -7.42 -6.26
N ASN A 63 8.74 -6.89 -6.81
CA ASN A 63 7.39 -7.00 -6.25
C ASN A 63 7.32 -6.55 -4.79
N ASN A 64 8.23 -5.68 -4.37
CA ASN A 64 8.29 -5.18 -3.00
C ASN A 64 7.54 -3.86 -2.91
N LEU A 65 6.33 -3.93 -2.38
CA LEU A 65 5.41 -2.81 -2.25
C LEU A 65 5.53 -2.07 -0.92
N ALA A 66 6.23 -2.64 0.03
CA ALA A 66 6.18 -2.19 1.41
C ALA A 66 7.55 -1.80 1.98
N GLY A 67 8.60 -1.81 1.16
CA GLY A 67 9.95 -1.48 1.60
C GLY A 67 10.54 -2.50 2.57
N ILE A 68 10.07 -3.74 2.57
CA ILE A 68 10.51 -4.75 3.52
C ILE A 68 11.94 -5.18 3.20
N MET A 69 12.80 -5.10 4.23
CA MET A 69 14.21 -5.45 4.11
C MET A 69 14.45 -6.93 4.39
N GLY A 70 15.36 -7.51 3.64
CA GLY A 70 15.92 -8.84 3.89
C GLY A 70 17.39 -8.75 4.27
N ARG A 71 18.09 -9.88 4.26
CA ARG A 71 19.54 -9.94 4.60
C ARG A 71 20.40 -9.10 3.65
N ASN A 72 20.06 -9.10 2.35
CA ASN A 72 20.87 -8.50 1.29
C ASN A 72 20.15 -7.28 0.65
N GLY A 73 19.54 -6.44 1.45
CA GLY A 73 18.79 -5.28 0.98
C GLY A 73 17.28 -5.55 0.92
N GLN A 74 16.61 -4.86 0.03
CA GLN A 74 15.16 -5.00 -0.14
C GLN A 74 14.80 -6.43 -0.59
N ARG A 75 13.83 -7.03 0.12
CA ARG A 75 13.37 -8.38 -0.18
C ARG A 75 12.71 -8.45 -1.55
N ARG A 76 12.95 -9.54 -2.26
CA ARG A 76 12.29 -9.87 -3.53
C ARG A 76 11.17 -10.87 -3.27
N TYR A 77 10.01 -10.64 -3.89
CA TYR A 77 8.84 -11.53 -3.82
C TYR A 77 8.52 -12.13 -5.18
N GLU A 78 7.91 -13.30 -5.18
CA GLU A 78 7.45 -13.97 -6.39
C GLU A 78 6.29 -13.22 -7.06
N SER A 79 5.48 -12.53 -6.24
CA SER A 79 4.33 -11.76 -6.69
C SER A 79 4.07 -10.57 -5.76
N LYS A 80 3.25 -9.64 -6.18
CA LYS A 80 2.80 -8.53 -5.32
C LYS A 80 1.94 -9.04 -4.17
N GLU A 81 1.12 -10.05 -4.42
CA GLU A 81 0.29 -10.70 -3.41
C GLU A 81 1.13 -11.35 -2.31
N ALA A 82 2.26 -11.95 -2.67
CA ALA A 82 3.21 -12.50 -1.69
C ALA A 82 3.78 -11.41 -0.78
N CYS A 83 4.07 -10.23 -1.31
CA CYS A 83 4.49 -9.08 -0.52
C CYS A 83 3.37 -8.60 0.42
N VAL A 84 2.14 -8.56 -0.05
CA VAL A 84 0.96 -8.19 0.74
C VAL A 84 0.81 -9.13 1.93
N GLU A 85 0.91 -10.43 1.72
CA GLU A 85 0.83 -11.43 2.78
C GLU A 85 1.96 -11.26 3.81
N ASP A 86 3.18 -11.02 3.35
CA ASP A 86 4.33 -10.80 4.24
C ASP A 86 4.18 -9.52 5.06
N LEU A 87 3.64 -8.45 4.48
CA LEU A 87 3.32 -7.22 5.22
C LEU A 87 2.30 -7.48 6.33
N ALA A 88 1.23 -8.22 6.03
CA ALA A 88 0.22 -8.56 7.03
C ALA A 88 0.82 -9.36 8.18
N GLN A 89 1.66 -10.34 7.89
CA GLN A 89 2.37 -11.13 8.90
C GLN A 89 3.32 -10.27 9.73
N LEU A 90 4.02 -9.33 9.11
CA LEU A 90 4.93 -8.41 9.80
C LEU A 90 4.18 -7.51 10.78
N LEU A 91 3.06 -6.93 10.34
CA LEU A 91 2.21 -6.10 11.20
C LEU A 91 1.59 -6.91 12.35
N ALA A 92 1.22 -8.15 12.10
CA ALA A 92 0.75 -9.06 13.15
C ALA A 92 1.84 -9.34 14.20
N LYS A 93 3.08 -9.54 13.78
CA LYS A 93 4.23 -9.69 14.69
C LYS A 93 4.45 -8.43 15.54
N TYR A 94 4.32 -7.25 14.95
CA TYR A 94 4.42 -6.00 15.71
C TYR A 94 3.31 -5.90 16.76
N ARG A 95 2.07 -6.18 16.37
CA ARG A 95 0.93 -6.21 17.29
C ARG A 95 1.19 -7.16 18.46
N ASP A 96 1.66 -8.37 18.20
CA ASP A 96 1.92 -9.37 19.23
C ASP A 96 3.03 -8.94 20.21
N LYS A 97 3.88 -8.00 19.80
CA LYS A 97 4.89 -7.35 20.64
C LYS A 97 4.42 -6.03 21.24
N GLY A 98 3.12 -5.73 21.19
CA GLY A 98 2.54 -4.52 21.75
C GLY A 98 2.75 -3.25 20.90
N ARG A 99 3.15 -3.37 19.63
CA ARG A 99 3.32 -2.25 18.71
C ARG A 99 2.10 -2.11 17.81
N VAL A 100 1.15 -1.29 18.26
CA VAL A 100 -0.19 -1.17 17.63
C VAL A 100 -0.42 0.20 17.01
N THR A 101 0.10 1.28 17.64
CA THR A 101 -0.07 2.63 17.12
C THR A 101 0.88 2.93 15.96
N LEU A 102 0.52 3.90 15.11
CA LEU A 102 1.40 4.35 14.03
C LEU A 102 2.77 4.78 14.53
N VAL A 103 2.83 5.45 15.69
CA VAL A 103 4.09 5.88 16.29
C VAL A 103 4.95 4.68 16.70
N GLN A 104 4.34 3.68 17.33
CA GLN A 104 5.05 2.46 17.73
C GLN A 104 5.57 1.68 16.54
N ILE A 105 4.75 1.54 15.49
CA ILE A 105 5.12 0.86 14.24
C ILE A 105 6.24 1.63 13.54
N SER A 106 6.14 2.97 13.47
CA SER A 106 7.13 3.80 12.79
C SER A 106 8.54 3.61 13.32
N ARG A 107 8.69 3.39 14.62
CA ARG A 107 10.00 3.22 15.27
C ARG A 107 10.76 1.98 14.79
N VAL A 108 10.07 0.98 14.32
CA VAL A 108 10.67 -0.27 13.80
C VAL A 108 10.61 -0.37 12.29
N TYR A 109 9.74 0.42 11.65
CA TYR A 109 9.54 0.37 10.20
C TYR A 109 10.44 1.35 9.43
N CYS A 110 10.72 2.51 10.01
CA CYS A 110 11.36 3.61 9.30
C CYS A 110 12.25 4.45 10.23
N SER A 111 13.36 4.98 9.70
CA SER A 111 14.24 5.89 10.43
C SER A 111 13.65 7.31 10.57
N SER A 112 12.81 7.75 9.63
CA SER A 112 12.16 9.06 9.62
C SER A 112 10.76 9.01 10.22
N HIS A 113 10.66 8.68 11.52
CA HIS A 113 9.40 8.35 12.20
C HIS A 113 8.28 9.37 12.01
N GLN A 114 8.55 10.64 12.27
CA GLN A 114 7.51 11.69 12.25
C GLN A 114 6.93 11.89 10.85
N LYS A 115 7.78 11.93 9.83
CA LYS A 115 7.34 12.05 8.44
C LYS A 115 6.53 10.83 8.00
N TRP A 116 6.97 9.67 8.40
CA TRP A 116 6.28 8.41 8.09
C TRP A 116 4.88 8.39 8.71
N VAL A 117 4.77 8.70 9.99
CA VAL A 117 3.47 8.77 10.71
C VAL A 117 2.53 9.75 10.03
N SER A 118 3.00 10.96 9.74
CA SER A 118 2.20 12.00 9.09
C SER A 118 1.69 11.56 7.72
N ARG A 119 2.57 11.00 6.89
CA ARG A 119 2.21 10.59 5.53
C ARG A 119 1.30 9.36 5.50
N VAL A 120 1.58 8.35 6.31
CA VAL A 120 0.72 7.16 6.40
C VAL A 120 -0.65 7.54 6.95
N SER A 121 -0.71 8.37 8.00
CA SER A 121 -1.96 8.87 8.57
C SER A 121 -2.79 9.65 7.54
N SER A 122 -2.19 10.57 6.81
CA SER A 122 -2.84 11.31 5.72
C SER A 122 -3.37 10.38 4.64
N THR A 123 -2.58 9.39 4.25
CA THR A 123 -2.98 8.42 3.23
C THR A 123 -4.14 7.55 3.71
N MET A 124 -4.15 7.14 4.98
CA MET A 124 -5.28 6.42 5.57
C MET A 124 -6.57 7.25 5.51
N SER A 125 -6.49 8.53 5.85
CA SER A 125 -7.63 9.45 5.75
C SER A 125 -8.12 9.59 4.31
N ALA A 126 -7.21 9.72 3.35
CA ALA A 126 -7.54 9.80 1.93
C ALA A 126 -8.20 8.51 1.41
N ILE A 127 -7.73 7.35 1.84
CA ILE A 127 -8.35 6.06 1.51
C ILE A 127 -9.78 6.02 2.04
N ARG A 128 -9.99 6.36 3.31
CA ARG A 128 -11.32 6.36 3.94
C ARG A 128 -12.28 7.34 3.30
N SER A 129 -11.80 8.46 2.78
CA SER A 129 -12.62 9.46 2.08
C SER A 129 -12.92 9.09 0.62
N GLY A 130 -12.39 7.99 0.12
CA GLY A 130 -12.67 7.47 -1.22
C GLY A 130 -11.83 8.05 -2.34
N LYS A 131 -10.66 8.63 -2.04
CA LYS A 131 -9.76 9.21 -3.05
C LYS A 131 -9.45 8.23 -4.20
N TRP A 132 -9.33 6.94 -3.91
CA TRP A 132 -9.07 5.88 -4.89
C TRP A 132 -10.26 4.93 -5.05
N GLY A 133 -11.48 5.44 -4.88
CA GLY A 133 -12.70 4.66 -4.90
C GLY A 133 -13.15 4.22 -3.50
N GLN A 134 -14.42 3.81 -3.40
CA GLN A 134 -15.00 3.40 -2.13
C GLN A 134 -14.38 2.10 -1.63
N ILE A 135 -14.24 1.99 -0.33
CA ILE A 135 -13.86 0.75 0.34
C ILE A 135 -15.15 -0.07 0.51
N GLU A 136 -15.21 -1.21 -0.14
CA GLU A 136 -16.30 -2.17 0.05
C GLU A 136 -16.03 -3.10 1.22
#